data_820477c2b5648f7370011b8b8c6cc1a5
#
_entry.id   820477c2b5648f7370011b8b8c6cc1a5
#
_cell.length_a   1.000
_cell.length_b   1.000
_cell.length_c   1.000
_cell.angle_alpha   90.00
_cell.angle_beta   90.00
_cell.angle_gamma   90.00
#
_symmetry.space_group_name_H-M   'P 1'
#
loop_
_entity.id
_entity.type
_entity.pdbx_description
1 polymer ?
#
loop_
_entity_poly.entity_id
_entity_poly.type
_entity_poly.pdbx_seq_one_letter_code
_entity_poly.pdbx_strand_id
1 'polypeptide(L)'
;MSSSFSQQQAIEQSLNWQALQPDLAIQDFPLEPVDFWALQPNATQAIDLFLRHPMRSLLMMKVGEPVEYAELLKNFISQNHHKARSIFGVNYVIEQGDSFSFPHVYTEPAKSLDDNFASQGEALSALYCDQFQLFGSFRIHPSSQDIQLVPGLVHKANGGVLILSAATLLSQFDLWGRLKQILQTQIFDWYSAHPFKNLPCDIPSYALNLKVIVLGNRTELATLAELEENLYSFADYAEIESYVSVAEVDEQKTWAGYVQQMAQEQNIELDFSALNKLYQLLVRESEDRFLINASPLKLKEILQDASTFAEKTTLSAEDFEEIFQQKLAQYGFLKEQTYADILNEQVYVETQGEIVGQINGLSVIEYPGTPVCFGEPSRISCIVQFGEGEVIDVERKNELAGNIHGKGMMIAQACLSNILDLPSQLPFSASLVFEQSYGEIDGDSASLAIFCV
;
A
#
# COMPACT_ATOMS: atom_id res chain seq x y z
N MET A 1 -20.69 8.28 47.46
CA MET A 1 -19.48 7.69 48.07
C MET A 1 -18.33 7.97 47.14
N SER A 2 -17.57 9.06 47.43
CA SER A 2 -16.38 9.38 46.62
C SER A 2 -15.25 8.45 47.02
N SER A 3 -14.92 7.49 46.20
CA SER A 3 -13.66 6.77 46.37
C SER A 3 -12.53 7.71 45.92
N SER A 4 -11.90 8.35 46.90
CA SER A 4 -10.61 8.98 46.66
C SER A 4 -9.61 7.91 46.29
N PHE A 5 -9.38 7.73 45.01
CA PHE A 5 -8.19 7.00 44.55
C PHE A 5 -6.97 7.78 45.10
N SER A 6 -6.22 7.15 45.97
CA SER A 6 -4.98 7.77 46.47
C SER A 6 -4.02 7.89 45.25
N GLN A 7 -3.28 9.01 45.17
CA GLN A 7 -2.25 9.22 44.15
C GLN A 7 -1.26 8.03 44.08
N GLN A 8 -1.04 7.36 45.19
CA GLN A 8 -0.19 6.18 45.28
C GLN A 8 -0.76 4.98 44.54
N GLN A 9 -2.10 4.74 44.58
CA GLN A 9 -2.75 3.67 43.81
C GLN A 9 -2.76 3.96 42.30
N ALA A 10 -2.86 5.22 41.90
CA ALA A 10 -2.76 5.63 40.50
C ALA A 10 -1.33 5.41 39.93
N ILE A 11 -0.30 5.63 40.76
CA ILE A 11 1.11 5.37 40.38
C ILE A 11 1.40 3.85 40.28
N GLU A 12 0.83 3.03 41.15
CA GLU A 12 0.99 1.57 41.10
C GLU A 12 0.27 0.94 39.92
N GLN A 13 -0.74 1.59 39.35
CA GLN A 13 -1.47 1.13 38.15
C GLN A 13 -0.92 1.71 36.86
N SER A 14 0.01 2.67 36.90
CA SER A 14 0.65 3.18 35.70
C SER A 14 1.60 2.16 35.11
N LEU A 15 1.42 1.84 33.84
CA LEU A 15 2.39 1.01 33.11
C LEU A 15 3.72 1.76 33.01
N ASN A 16 4.81 1.06 33.35
CA ASN A 16 6.13 1.59 33.08
C ASN A 16 6.28 1.72 31.54
N TRP A 17 6.74 2.90 31.08
CA TRP A 17 6.96 3.13 29.65
C TRP A 17 7.84 2.05 29.00
N GLN A 18 8.78 1.46 29.74
CA GLN A 18 9.60 0.33 29.28
C GLN A 18 8.78 -0.92 29.02
N ALA A 19 7.66 -1.13 29.73
CA ALA A 19 6.76 -2.23 29.46
C ALA A 19 5.93 -2.03 28.17
N LEU A 20 5.90 -0.82 27.65
CA LEU A 20 5.26 -0.50 26.36
C LEU A 20 6.22 -0.63 25.18
N GLN A 21 7.52 -0.74 25.44
CA GLN A 21 8.53 -0.92 24.41
C GLN A 21 8.63 -2.41 24.08
N PRO A 22 8.24 -2.84 22.88
CA PRO A 22 8.30 -4.23 22.52
C PRO A 22 9.74 -4.66 22.28
N ASP A 23 10.10 -5.80 22.83
CA ASP A 23 11.35 -6.49 22.53
C ASP A 23 11.08 -7.78 21.78
N LEU A 24 12.00 -8.15 20.90
CA LEU A 24 11.95 -9.47 20.25
C LEU A 24 12.11 -10.58 21.29
N ALA A 25 11.13 -11.48 21.35
CA ALA A 25 11.14 -12.63 22.25
C ALA A 25 11.91 -13.83 21.69
N ILE A 26 12.90 -13.58 20.81
CA ILE A 26 13.71 -14.60 20.13
C ILE A 26 14.90 -14.96 21.02
N GLN A 27 15.12 -16.25 21.26
CA GLN A 27 16.25 -16.75 22.08
C GLN A 27 17.45 -17.19 21.24
N ASP A 28 17.21 -17.63 20.02
CA ASP A 28 18.22 -18.16 19.12
C ASP A 28 18.63 -17.10 18.09
N PHE A 29 19.92 -16.74 18.06
CA PHE A 29 20.49 -15.81 17.10
C PHE A 29 21.91 -16.24 16.74
N PRO A 30 22.39 -16.17 15.48
CA PRO A 30 21.67 -15.71 14.28
C PRO A 30 20.59 -16.68 13.80
N LEU A 31 19.58 -16.15 13.10
CA LEU A 31 18.49 -16.93 12.53
C LEU A 31 18.83 -17.38 11.10
N GLU A 32 18.20 -18.45 10.68
CA GLU A 32 18.20 -18.87 9.28
C GLU A 32 17.50 -17.79 8.42
N PRO A 33 18.11 -17.40 7.29
CA PRO A 33 17.45 -16.49 6.34
C PRO A 33 16.14 -17.05 5.82
N VAL A 34 15.13 -16.21 5.71
CA VAL A 34 13.77 -16.56 5.30
C VAL A 34 13.34 -15.68 4.14
N ASP A 35 12.75 -16.28 3.11
CA ASP A 35 12.21 -15.56 1.95
C ASP A 35 10.97 -14.72 2.35
N PHE A 36 10.76 -13.59 1.66
CA PHE A 36 9.60 -12.73 1.81
C PHE A 36 8.26 -13.49 1.76
N TRP A 37 8.17 -14.49 0.91
CA TRP A 37 6.94 -15.27 0.72
C TRP A 37 6.52 -16.10 1.94
N ALA A 38 7.43 -16.36 2.86
CA ALA A 38 7.10 -16.99 4.14
C ALA A 38 6.25 -16.07 5.05
N LEU A 39 6.35 -14.75 4.86
CA LEU A 39 5.49 -13.75 5.53
C LEU A 39 4.11 -13.62 4.88
N GLN A 40 3.89 -14.23 3.71
CA GLN A 40 2.71 -14.06 2.86
C GLN A 40 2.03 -15.42 2.54
N PRO A 41 1.68 -16.24 3.55
CA PRO A 41 1.18 -17.60 3.30
C PRO A 41 -0.12 -17.62 2.49
N ASN A 42 -1.03 -16.66 2.72
CA ASN A 42 -2.29 -16.58 2.00
C ASN A 42 -2.09 -16.19 0.52
N ALA A 43 -1.21 -15.22 0.27
CA ALA A 43 -0.86 -14.81 -1.10
C ALA A 43 -0.17 -15.97 -1.84
N THR A 44 0.77 -16.64 -1.20
CA THR A 44 1.47 -17.80 -1.75
C THR A 44 0.50 -18.91 -2.15
N GLN A 45 -0.44 -19.25 -1.27
CA GLN A 45 -1.46 -20.26 -1.55
C GLN A 45 -2.38 -19.85 -2.71
N ALA A 46 -2.81 -18.59 -2.75
CA ALA A 46 -3.66 -18.07 -3.81
C ALA A 46 -2.95 -18.09 -5.17
N ILE A 47 -1.67 -17.68 -5.22
CA ILE A 47 -0.86 -17.72 -6.43
C ILE A 47 -0.70 -19.17 -6.92
N ASP A 48 -0.35 -20.10 -6.03
CA ASP A 48 -0.17 -21.51 -6.39
C ASP A 48 -1.48 -22.12 -6.92
N LEU A 49 -2.62 -21.83 -6.29
CA LEU A 49 -3.93 -22.27 -6.77
C LEU A 49 -4.24 -21.68 -8.16
N PHE A 50 -4.02 -20.38 -8.35
CA PHE A 50 -4.22 -19.70 -9.62
C PHE A 50 -3.36 -20.31 -10.73
N LEU A 51 -2.08 -20.55 -10.46
CA LEU A 51 -1.14 -21.11 -11.44
C LEU A 51 -1.54 -22.52 -11.89
N ARG A 52 -2.05 -23.34 -10.97
CA ARG A 52 -2.47 -24.72 -11.24
C ARG A 52 -3.86 -24.83 -11.86
N HIS A 53 -4.72 -23.82 -11.68
CA HIS A 53 -6.11 -23.88 -12.14
C HIS A 53 -6.19 -23.73 -13.67
N PRO A 54 -6.76 -24.70 -14.41
CA PRO A 54 -6.73 -24.69 -15.88
C PRO A 54 -7.64 -23.62 -16.50
N MET A 55 -8.71 -23.22 -15.82
CA MET A 55 -9.73 -22.30 -16.34
C MET A 55 -9.54 -20.86 -15.88
N ARG A 56 -8.63 -20.60 -14.95
CA ARG A 56 -8.37 -19.25 -14.43
C ARG A 56 -7.21 -18.62 -15.18
N SER A 57 -7.48 -17.50 -15.83
CA SER A 57 -6.50 -16.77 -16.63
C SER A 57 -6.17 -15.38 -16.08
N LEU A 58 -6.91 -14.91 -15.07
CA LEU A 58 -6.73 -13.59 -14.49
C LEU A 58 -6.73 -13.65 -12.96
N LEU A 59 -5.72 -13.03 -12.34
CA LEU A 59 -5.62 -12.79 -10.91
C LEU A 59 -5.44 -11.29 -10.66
N MET A 60 -6.37 -10.71 -9.91
CA MET A 60 -6.24 -9.35 -9.39
C MET A 60 -5.52 -9.42 -8.05
N MET A 61 -4.39 -8.75 -7.93
CA MET A 61 -3.57 -8.81 -6.72
C MET A 61 -3.38 -7.42 -6.12
N LYS A 62 -3.97 -7.22 -4.94
CA LYS A 62 -3.75 -6.00 -4.16
C LYS A 62 -2.34 -6.01 -3.60
N VAL A 63 -1.63 -4.92 -3.83
CA VAL A 63 -0.29 -4.65 -3.29
C VAL A 63 -0.22 -3.21 -2.78
N GLY A 64 0.84 -2.84 -2.07
CA GLY A 64 1.15 -1.44 -1.80
C GLY A 64 1.52 -0.72 -3.09
N GLU A 65 2.80 -0.79 -3.45
CA GLU A 65 3.32 -0.21 -4.69
C GLU A 65 3.70 -1.33 -5.68
N PRO A 66 3.08 -1.40 -6.87
CA PRO A 66 3.34 -2.47 -7.84
C PRO A 66 4.80 -2.65 -8.21
N VAL A 67 5.59 -1.56 -8.26
CA VAL A 67 7.02 -1.61 -8.61
C VAL A 67 7.84 -2.45 -7.63
N GLU A 68 7.44 -2.48 -6.37
CA GLU A 68 8.10 -3.21 -5.30
C GLU A 68 7.94 -4.73 -5.45
N TYR A 69 6.76 -5.16 -5.88
CA TYR A 69 6.38 -6.58 -5.86
C TYR A 69 6.49 -7.29 -7.21
N ALA A 70 6.58 -6.55 -8.32
CA ALA A 70 6.55 -7.14 -9.65
C ALA A 70 7.71 -8.11 -9.90
N GLU A 71 8.94 -7.73 -9.57
CA GLU A 71 10.11 -8.60 -9.74
C GLU A 71 10.15 -9.74 -8.69
N LEU A 72 9.73 -9.47 -7.44
CA LEU A 72 9.61 -10.52 -6.42
C LEU A 72 8.63 -11.61 -6.86
N LEU A 73 7.46 -11.20 -7.35
CA LEU A 73 6.45 -12.11 -7.86
C LEU A 73 6.93 -12.88 -9.09
N LYS A 74 7.58 -12.21 -10.03
CA LYS A 74 8.17 -12.84 -11.21
C LYS A 74 9.20 -13.91 -10.82
N ASN A 75 10.07 -13.61 -9.88
CA ASN A 75 11.08 -14.54 -9.38
C ASN A 75 10.43 -15.72 -8.66
N PHE A 76 9.44 -15.49 -7.81
CA PHE A 76 8.69 -16.52 -7.14
C PHE A 76 8.00 -17.48 -8.13
N ILE A 77 7.32 -16.94 -9.14
CA ILE A 77 6.66 -17.75 -10.18
C ILE A 77 7.69 -18.55 -10.96
N SER A 78 8.82 -17.94 -11.33
CA SER A 78 9.87 -18.60 -12.10
C SER A 78 10.51 -19.76 -11.35
N GLN A 79 10.66 -19.65 -10.03
CA GLN A 79 11.22 -20.70 -9.18
C GLN A 79 10.23 -21.82 -8.90
N ASN A 80 8.96 -21.51 -8.70
CA ASN A 80 7.96 -22.47 -8.25
C ASN A 80 7.12 -23.09 -9.40
N HIS A 81 7.14 -22.50 -10.58
CA HIS A 81 6.37 -22.97 -11.75
C HIS A 81 7.20 -23.82 -12.70
N HIS A 82 8.05 -24.71 -12.17
CA HIS A 82 8.93 -25.60 -12.92
C HIS A 82 8.24 -26.80 -13.59
N LYS A 83 7.01 -26.67 -13.99
CA LYS A 83 6.43 -27.77 -14.81
C LYS A 83 7.11 -27.81 -16.16
N ALA A 84 7.36 -29.05 -16.60
CA ALA A 84 7.94 -29.33 -17.91
C ALA A 84 7.36 -28.38 -18.96
N ARG A 85 8.17 -27.42 -19.39
CA ARG A 85 7.81 -26.47 -20.44
C ARG A 85 7.46 -27.23 -21.67
N SER A 86 6.18 -27.48 -21.92
CA SER A 86 5.74 -28.05 -23.17
C SER A 86 5.87 -26.98 -24.25
N ILE A 87 6.36 -27.34 -25.42
CA ILE A 87 6.33 -26.45 -26.58
C ILE A 87 4.86 -26.20 -26.89
N PHE A 88 4.42 -24.98 -26.74
CA PHE A 88 3.04 -24.57 -26.99
C PHE A 88 3.04 -23.22 -27.69
N GLY A 89 2.25 -23.10 -28.74
CA GLY A 89 2.15 -21.86 -29.51
C GLY A 89 2.50 -22.07 -30.99
N VAL A 90 2.82 -20.95 -31.65
CA VAL A 90 2.98 -20.92 -33.09
C VAL A 90 4.18 -20.10 -33.54
N ASN A 91 4.65 -20.43 -34.75
CA ASN A 91 5.45 -19.54 -35.59
C ASN A 91 4.60 -19.02 -36.74
N TYR A 92 4.86 -17.78 -37.15
CA TYR A 92 4.30 -17.20 -38.36
C TYR A 92 5.31 -17.33 -39.50
N VAL A 93 4.88 -17.94 -40.59
CA VAL A 93 5.63 -17.99 -41.85
C VAL A 93 5.01 -16.95 -42.79
N ILE A 94 5.85 -16.07 -43.33
CA ILE A 94 5.43 -15.00 -44.19
C ILE A 94 6.03 -15.19 -45.55
N GLU A 95 5.20 -15.49 -46.53
CA GLU A 95 5.57 -15.46 -47.93
C GLU A 95 5.29 -14.06 -48.45
N GLN A 96 6.35 -13.31 -48.70
CA GLN A 96 6.24 -11.94 -49.17
C GLN A 96 5.58 -11.89 -50.55
N GLY A 97 4.72 -10.89 -50.70
CA GLY A 97 4.10 -10.67 -52.02
C GLY A 97 5.06 -10.08 -53.06
N ASP A 98 4.64 -10.08 -54.28
CA ASP A 98 5.35 -9.43 -55.38
C ASP A 98 4.43 -8.42 -56.11
N SER A 99 4.82 -7.96 -57.27
CA SER A 99 4.02 -7.03 -58.07
C SER A 99 2.66 -7.60 -58.53
N PHE A 100 2.40 -8.87 -58.36
CA PHE A 100 1.21 -9.58 -58.82
C PHE A 100 0.47 -10.36 -57.74
N SER A 101 1.08 -10.52 -56.54
CA SER A 101 0.53 -11.29 -55.43
C SER A 101 0.60 -10.52 -54.11
N PHE A 102 -0.44 -10.69 -53.28
CA PHE A 102 -0.42 -10.19 -51.91
C PHE A 102 0.45 -11.08 -51.02
N PRO A 103 1.03 -10.54 -49.92
CA PRO A 103 1.69 -11.33 -48.91
C PRO A 103 0.73 -12.40 -48.36
N HIS A 104 1.24 -13.62 -48.18
CA HIS A 104 0.50 -14.72 -47.57
C HIS A 104 1.12 -15.09 -46.22
N VAL A 105 0.30 -15.14 -45.17
CA VAL A 105 0.73 -15.48 -43.81
C VAL A 105 0.03 -16.73 -43.36
N TYR A 106 0.79 -17.70 -42.86
CA TYR A 106 0.25 -18.89 -42.25
C TYR A 106 0.99 -19.25 -40.97
N THR A 107 0.40 -20.12 -40.15
CA THR A 107 0.97 -20.54 -38.88
C THR A 107 1.53 -21.93 -38.97
N GLU A 108 2.65 -22.17 -38.31
CA GLU A 108 3.19 -23.49 -38.05
C GLU A 108 3.28 -23.74 -36.54
N PRO A 109 3.20 -24.99 -36.06
CA PRO A 109 3.47 -25.29 -34.65
C PRO A 109 4.87 -24.82 -34.23
N ALA A 110 5.00 -24.29 -33.01
CA ALA A 110 6.31 -23.94 -32.47
C ALA A 110 7.23 -25.16 -32.40
N LYS A 111 8.48 -25.00 -32.84
CA LYS A 111 9.48 -26.07 -32.90
C LYS A 111 10.43 -26.09 -31.72
N SER A 112 10.62 -24.97 -31.07
CA SER A 112 11.46 -24.83 -29.89
C SER A 112 10.91 -23.74 -28.97
N LEU A 113 11.42 -23.65 -27.74
CA LEU A 113 11.09 -22.58 -26.81
C LEU A 113 11.79 -21.25 -27.17
N ASP A 114 12.93 -21.32 -27.82
CA ASP A 114 13.79 -20.16 -28.07
C ASP A 114 13.58 -19.55 -29.47
N ASP A 115 13.15 -20.32 -30.41
CA ASP A 115 12.96 -19.90 -31.82
C ASP A 115 11.51 -20.10 -32.27
N ASN A 116 10.62 -19.30 -31.66
CA ASN A 116 9.20 -19.29 -32.05
C ASN A 116 8.59 -17.93 -31.72
N PHE A 117 7.45 -17.63 -32.31
CA PHE A 117 6.78 -16.35 -32.16
C PHE A 117 6.05 -16.23 -30.80
N ALA A 118 5.49 -17.30 -30.30
CA ALA A 118 4.58 -17.26 -29.16
C ALA A 118 4.64 -18.55 -28.31
N SER A 119 5.79 -18.89 -27.73
CA SER A 119 5.91 -20.06 -26.86
C SER A 119 7.16 -20.03 -25.99
N GLN A 120 7.25 -19.06 -25.12
CA GLN A 120 8.39 -18.95 -24.20
C GLN A 120 8.09 -19.54 -22.82
N GLY A 121 6.84 -19.49 -22.37
CA GLY A 121 6.41 -20.08 -21.09
C GLY A 121 7.03 -19.42 -19.86
N GLU A 122 7.47 -18.17 -19.97
CA GLU A 122 8.15 -17.43 -18.90
C GLU A 122 7.18 -16.56 -18.11
N ALA A 123 7.60 -16.18 -16.89
CA ALA A 123 7.00 -15.08 -16.16
C ALA A 123 7.63 -13.76 -16.63
N LEU A 124 6.81 -12.86 -17.13
CA LEU A 124 7.22 -11.53 -17.56
C LEU A 124 6.51 -10.47 -16.74
N SER A 125 7.20 -9.39 -16.42
CA SER A 125 6.60 -8.21 -15.76
C SER A 125 6.72 -6.98 -16.65
N ALA A 126 5.64 -6.22 -16.75
CA ALA A 126 5.59 -4.94 -17.44
C ALA A 126 4.60 -4.02 -16.74
N LEU A 127 5.10 -3.19 -15.82
CA LEU A 127 4.26 -2.25 -15.08
C LEU A 127 3.73 -1.11 -15.94
N TYR A 128 4.43 -0.79 -16.99
CA TYR A 128 3.99 0.13 -18.03
C TYR A 128 4.21 -0.49 -19.41
N CYS A 129 3.20 -0.43 -20.26
CA CYS A 129 3.31 -0.85 -21.65
C CYS A 129 2.24 -0.12 -22.49
N ASP A 130 2.58 0.08 -23.77
CA ASP A 130 1.62 0.55 -24.75
C ASP A 130 0.98 -0.62 -25.53
N GLN A 131 0.06 -0.27 -26.44
CA GLN A 131 -0.64 -1.25 -27.29
C GLN A 131 0.33 -2.12 -28.10
N PHE A 132 1.40 -1.53 -28.65
CA PHE A 132 2.33 -2.25 -29.51
C PHE A 132 3.26 -3.17 -28.69
N GLN A 133 3.65 -2.71 -27.50
CA GLN A 133 4.42 -3.52 -26.58
C GLN A 133 3.59 -4.70 -26.04
N LEU A 134 2.32 -4.45 -25.71
CA LEU A 134 1.44 -5.50 -25.16
C LEU A 134 1.04 -6.53 -26.20
N PHE A 135 0.49 -6.10 -27.34
CA PHE A 135 -0.11 -6.98 -28.36
C PHE A 135 0.74 -7.21 -29.59
N GLY A 136 1.95 -6.63 -29.63
CA GLY A 136 2.79 -6.72 -30.81
C GLY A 136 2.40 -5.74 -31.92
N SER A 137 3.16 -5.77 -32.98
CA SER A 137 2.95 -4.84 -34.11
C SER A 137 3.12 -5.53 -35.45
N PHE A 138 2.35 -5.02 -36.39
CA PHE A 138 2.50 -5.28 -37.80
C PHE A 138 3.33 -4.15 -38.42
N ARG A 139 4.37 -4.47 -39.15
CA ARG A 139 5.25 -3.51 -39.83
C ARG A 139 5.34 -3.80 -41.30
N ILE A 140 5.40 -2.74 -42.10
CA ILE A 140 5.63 -2.79 -43.55
C ILE A 140 6.94 -2.07 -43.83
N HIS A 141 7.84 -2.71 -44.54
CA HIS A 141 9.08 -2.08 -44.95
C HIS A 141 8.80 -1.03 -46.05
N PRO A 142 9.23 0.25 -45.88
CA PRO A 142 8.83 1.32 -46.77
C PRO A 142 9.17 1.10 -48.24
N SER A 143 10.29 0.47 -48.54
CA SER A 143 10.78 0.33 -49.91
C SER A 143 10.37 -1.01 -50.58
N SER A 144 10.57 -2.13 -49.85
CA SER A 144 10.26 -3.47 -50.39
C SER A 144 8.79 -3.88 -50.23
N GLN A 145 8.03 -3.16 -49.37
CA GLN A 145 6.67 -3.52 -48.96
C GLN A 145 6.58 -4.84 -48.21
N ASP A 146 7.71 -5.43 -47.82
CA ASP A 146 7.75 -6.65 -47.04
C ASP A 146 7.07 -6.42 -45.68
N ILE A 147 6.32 -7.40 -45.23
CA ILE A 147 5.66 -7.39 -43.94
C ILE A 147 6.48 -8.10 -42.89
N GLN A 148 6.38 -7.59 -41.65
CA GLN A 148 6.98 -8.16 -40.46
C GLN A 148 5.99 -8.17 -39.32
N LEU A 149 5.84 -9.30 -38.65
CA LEU A 149 5.14 -9.38 -37.35
C LEU A 149 6.14 -9.32 -36.21
N VAL A 150 5.89 -8.44 -35.28
CA VAL A 150 6.72 -8.27 -34.07
C VAL A 150 5.93 -8.74 -32.86
N PRO A 151 6.41 -9.76 -32.12
CA PRO A 151 5.68 -10.28 -30.97
C PRO A 151 5.65 -9.27 -29.82
N GLY A 152 4.49 -9.08 -29.21
CA GLY A 152 4.32 -8.34 -27.97
C GLY A 152 4.42 -9.22 -26.73
N LEU A 153 4.17 -8.62 -25.57
CA LEU A 153 4.24 -9.30 -24.27
C LEU A 153 3.28 -10.48 -24.17
N VAL A 154 2.07 -10.34 -24.71
CA VAL A 154 1.07 -11.43 -24.74
C VAL A 154 1.61 -12.67 -25.46
N HIS A 155 2.32 -12.47 -26.57
CA HIS A 155 2.95 -13.57 -27.31
C HIS A 155 4.13 -14.17 -26.53
N LYS A 156 4.99 -13.33 -25.97
CA LYS A 156 6.18 -13.75 -25.23
C LYS A 156 5.84 -14.46 -23.92
N ALA A 157 4.74 -14.08 -23.27
CA ALA A 157 4.25 -14.72 -22.05
C ALA A 157 3.36 -15.93 -22.30
N ASN A 158 3.13 -16.33 -23.56
CA ASN A 158 2.31 -17.48 -23.88
C ASN A 158 2.87 -18.76 -23.23
N GLY A 159 2.02 -19.56 -22.61
CA GLY A 159 2.42 -20.70 -21.80
C GLY A 159 2.94 -20.36 -20.40
N GLY A 160 3.03 -19.10 -20.07
CA GLY A 160 3.53 -18.56 -18.79
C GLY A 160 2.57 -17.54 -18.15
N VAL A 161 3.17 -16.54 -17.50
CA VAL A 161 2.45 -15.53 -16.73
C VAL A 161 2.92 -14.12 -17.12
N LEU A 162 1.98 -13.23 -17.37
CA LEU A 162 2.24 -11.81 -17.59
C LEU A 162 1.77 -11.01 -16.37
N ILE A 163 2.67 -10.25 -15.80
CA ILE A 163 2.40 -9.35 -14.65
C ILE A 163 2.27 -7.94 -15.17
N LEU A 164 1.12 -7.31 -14.93
CA LEU A 164 0.78 -5.96 -15.36
C LEU A 164 0.41 -5.08 -14.17
N SER A 165 0.40 -3.77 -14.36
CA SER A 165 -0.12 -2.81 -13.39
C SER A 165 -1.56 -2.40 -13.72
N ALA A 166 -2.41 -2.29 -12.71
CA ALA A 166 -3.76 -1.74 -12.84
C ALA A 166 -3.73 -0.29 -13.32
N ALA A 167 -2.77 0.52 -12.85
CA ALA A 167 -2.58 1.90 -13.30
C ALA A 167 -2.39 2.00 -14.82
N THR A 168 -1.63 1.10 -15.42
CA THR A 168 -1.44 1.05 -16.88
C THR A 168 -2.74 0.74 -17.61
N LEU A 169 -3.50 -0.22 -17.11
CA LEU A 169 -4.79 -0.58 -17.71
C LEU A 169 -5.84 0.54 -17.55
N LEU A 170 -5.82 1.26 -16.44
CA LEU A 170 -6.70 2.40 -16.20
C LEU A 170 -6.34 3.61 -17.08
N SER A 171 -5.06 3.89 -17.23
CA SER A 171 -4.58 5.01 -18.08
C SER A 171 -4.81 4.79 -19.57
N GLN A 172 -4.92 3.53 -20.00
CA GLN A 172 -5.13 3.11 -21.38
C GLN A 172 -6.21 2.01 -21.43
N PHE A 173 -7.45 2.39 -21.08
CA PHE A 173 -8.54 1.42 -20.90
C PHE A 173 -8.88 0.60 -22.14
N ASP A 174 -8.55 1.10 -23.32
CA ASP A 174 -8.67 0.33 -24.58
C ASP A 174 -7.84 -0.97 -24.55
N LEU A 175 -6.73 -1.00 -23.82
CA LEU A 175 -5.94 -2.22 -23.63
C LEU A 175 -6.73 -3.29 -22.88
N TRP A 176 -7.51 -2.88 -21.88
CA TRP A 176 -8.29 -3.78 -21.06
C TRP A 176 -9.32 -4.57 -21.88
N GLY A 177 -10.08 -3.90 -22.71
CA GLY A 177 -11.12 -4.57 -23.54
C GLY A 177 -10.55 -5.70 -24.40
N ARG A 178 -9.41 -5.44 -25.05
CA ARG A 178 -8.74 -6.45 -25.88
C ARG A 178 -8.09 -7.56 -25.03
N LEU A 179 -7.42 -7.19 -23.94
CA LEU A 179 -6.82 -8.16 -23.03
C LEU A 179 -7.87 -9.10 -22.42
N LYS A 180 -9.00 -8.56 -21.98
CA LYS A 180 -10.15 -9.30 -21.46
C LYS A 180 -10.64 -10.33 -22.47
N GLN A 181 -10.84 -9.94 -23.72
CA GLN A 181 -11.26 -10.85 -24.79
C GLN A 181 -10.25 -12.01 -24.94
N ILE A 182 -8.96 -11.71 -25.00
CA ILE A 182 -7.89 -12.71 -25.11
C ILE A 182 -7.93 -13.66 -23.91
N LEU A 183 -8.08 -13.15 -22.69
CA LEU A 183 -8.10 -13.97 -21.47
C LEU A 183 -9.33 -14.89 -21.38
N GLN A 184 -10.47 -14.44 -21.88
CA GLN A 184 -11.71 -15.21 -21.87
C GLN A 184 -11.75 -16.26 -22.98
N THR A 185 -11.22 -15.94 -24.17
CA THR A 185 -11.25 -16.86 -25.32
C THR A 185 -10.01 -17.72 -25.44
N GLN A 186 -8.89 -17.29 -24.86
CA GLN A 186 -7.56 -17.85 -25.06
C GLN A 186 -7.19 -17.94 -26.57
N ILE A 187 -7.65 -16.94 -27.34
CA ILE A 187 -7.36 -16.79 -28.77
C ILE A 187 -6.78 -15.41 -29.00
N PHE A 188 -5.70 -15.33 -29.75
CA PHE A 188 -5.15 -14.07 -30.22
C PHE A 188 -5.52 -13.80 -31.67
N ASP A 189 -6.14 -12.66 -31.90
CA ASP A 189 -6.46 -12.15 -33.23
C ASP A 189 -5.66 -10.86 -33.51
N TRP A 190 -5.23 -10.69 -34.73
CA TRP A 190 -4.60 -9.50 -35.22
C TRP A 190 -5.64 -8.45 -35.63
N TYR A 191 -5.51 -7.24 -35.12
CA TYR A 191 -6.35 -6.12 -35.49
C TYR A 191 -5.49 -4.96 -36.01
N SER A 192 -6.05 -4.19 -36.95
CA SER A 192 -5.44 -2.92 -37.30
C SER A 192 -5.50 -1.94 -36.13
N ALA A 193 -4.38 -1.31 -35.84
CA ALA A 193 -4.34 -0.23 -34.83
C ALA A 193 -5.14 1.01 -35.28
N HIS A 194 -5.51 1.11 -36.57
CA HIS A 194 -6.23 2.23 -37.12
C HIS A 194 -7.64 1.79 -37.53
N PRO A 195 -8.71 2.42 -36.97
CA PRO A 195 -10.09 1.95 -37.16
C PRO A 195 -10.57 1.99 -38.63
N PHE A 196 -9.93 2.80 -39.48
CA PHE A 196 -10.29 2.97 -40.88
C PHE A 196 -9.30 2.33 -41.87
N LYS A 197 -8.33 1.54 -41.39
CA LYS A 197 -7.37 0.84 -42.24
C LYS A 197 -7.39 -0.63 -41.91
N ASN A 198 -7.66 -1.44 -42.88
CA ASN A 198 -7.53 -2.90 -42.74
C ASN A 198 -6.05 -3.32 -42.68
N LEU A 199 -5.81 -4.50 -42.15
CA LEU A 199 -4.52 -5.15 -42.31
C LEU A 199 -4.31 -5.42 -43.81
N PRO A 200 -3.09 -5.32 -44.33
CA PRO A 200 -2.80 -5.48 -45.76
C PRO A 200 -2.91 -6.94 -46.24
N CYS A 201 -2.98 -7.88 -45.32
CA CYS A 201 -3.22 -9.31 -45.61
C CYS A 201 -3.96 -9.96 -44.43
N ASP A 202 -4.52 -11.11 -44.64
CA ASP A 202 -5.12 -11.93 -43.60
C ASP A 202 -4.01 -12.58 -42.78
N ILE A 203 -4.07 -12.39 -41.46
CA ILE A 203 -3.14 -12.99 -40.50
C ILE A 203 -3.95 -13.97 -39.66
N PRO A 204 -3.62 -15.27 -39.66
CA PRO A 204 -4.35 -16.26 -38.89
C PRO A 204 -4.29 -16.00 -37.39
N SER A 205 -5.42 -16.19 -36.72
CA SER A 205 -5.48 -16.26 -35.25
C SER A 205 -4.85 -17.56 -34.75
N TYR A 206 -4.48 -17.59 -33.48
CA TYR A 206 -3.96 -18.78 -32.82
C TYR A 206 -4.40 -18.90 -31.37
N ALA A 207 -4.37 -20.13 -30.84
CA ALA A 207 -4.71 -20.39 -29.45
C ALA A 207 -3.56 -20.03 -28.52
N LEU A 208 -3.88 -19.35 -27.45
CA LEU A 208 -2.97 -18.97 -26.34
C LEU A 208 -3.18 -19.88 -25.13
N ASN A 209 -2.18 -19.91 -24.25
CA ASN A 209 -2.30 -20.36 -22.88
C ASN A 209 -1.66 -19.30 -21.98
N LEU A 210 -2.38 -18.21 -21.77
CA LEU A 210 -1.88 -17.03 -21.07
C LEU A 210 -2.56 -16.87 -19.73
N LYS A 211 -1.77 -16.65 -18.69
CA LYS A 211 -2.22 -16.18 -17.40
C LYS A 211 -1.74 -14.76 -17.17
N VAL A 212 -2.58 -13.93 -16.55
CA VAL A 212 -2.24 -12.55 -16.25
C VAL A 212 -2.47 -12.28 -14.75
N ILE A 213 -1.51 -11.62 -14.12
CA ILE A 213 -1.64 -11.07 -12.77
C ILE A 213 -1.61 -9.55 -12.91
N VAL A 214 -2.64 -8.89 -12.39
CA VAL A 214 -2.74 -7.43 -12.37
C VAL A 214 -2.47 -6.94 -10.96
N LEU A 215 -1.36 -6.22 -10.78
CA LEU A 215 -0.98 -5.59 -9.53
C LEU A 215 -1.60 -4.20 -9.43
N GLY A 216 -2.15 -3.86 -8.28
CA GLY A 216 -2.66 -2.53 -8.02
C GLY A 216 -2.92 -2.28 -6.54
N ASN A 217 -2.98 -1.03 -6.15
CA ASN A 217 -3.44 -0.66 -4.83
C ASN A 217 -4.98 -0.78 -4.73
N ARG A 218 -5.52 -0.63 -3.52
CA ARG A 218 -6.96 -0.78 -3.29
C ARG A 218 -7.81 0.16 -4.16
N THR A 219 -7.38 1.39 -4.35
CA THR A 219 -8.10 2.40 -5.14
C THR A 219 -8.09 2.06 -6.64
N GLU A 220 -6.94 1.66 -7.15
CA GLU A 220 -6.80 1.25 -8.56
C GLU A 220 -7.65 0.02 -8.89
N LEU A 221 -7.61 -0.99 -8.02
CA LEU A 221 -8.42 -2.21 -8.21
C LEU A 221 -9.93 -1.92 -8.06
N ALA A 222 -10.32 -1.04 -7.13
CA ALA A 222 -11.70 -0.61 -6.99
C ALA A 222 -12.18 0.14 -8.25
N THR A 223 -11.39 1.07 -8.77
CA THR A 223 -11.71 1.81 -10.00
C THR A 223 -11.85 0.86 -11.20
N LEU A 224 -10.97 -0.13 -11.32
CA LEU A 224 -11.08 -1.13 -12.39
C LEU A 224 -12.35 -2.00 -12.24
N ALA A 225 -12.72 -2.36 -11.01
CA ALA A 225 -13.94 -3.11 -10.73
C ALA A 225 -15.22 -2.29 -10.99
N GLU A 226 -15.20 -0.98 -10.78
CA GLU A 226 -16.30 -0.08 -11.15
C GLU A 226 -16.48 0.03 -12.67
N LEU A 227 -15.38 0.06 -13.43
CA LEU A 227 -15.40 0.10 -14.89
C LEU A 227 -15.78 -1.27 -15.51
N GLU A 228 -15.56 -2.36 -14.78
CA GLU A 228 -15.83 -3.74 -15.20
C GLU A 228 -16.69 -4.47 -14.17
N GLU A 229 -18.01 -4.26 -14.21
CA GLU A 229 -18.99 -4.76 -13.23
C GLU A 229 -18.89 -6.27 -12.94
N ASN A 230 -18.44 -7.08 -13.91
CA ASN A 230 -18.36 -8.54 -13.78
C ASN A 230 -16.90 -9.03 -13.60
N LEU A 231 -15.98 -8.17 -13.21
CA LEU A 231 -14.55 -8.50 -13.11
C LEU A 231 -14.32 -9.79 -12.33
N TYR A 232 -14.86 -9.91 -11.14
CA TYR A 232 -14.65 -11.06 -10.26
C TYR A 232 -15.50 -12.30 -10.61
N SER A 233 -16.28 -12.26 -11.69
CA SER A 233 -16.89 -13.48 -12.23
C SER A 233 -15.90 -14.38 -12.99
N PHE A 234 -14.80 -13.80 -13.49
CA PHE A 234 -13.75 -14.49 -14.24
C PHE A 234 -12.33 -14.24 -13.72
N ALA A 235 -12.13 -13.32 -12.80
CA ALA A 235 -10.87 -13.06 -12.12
C ALA A 235 -10.87 -13.63 -10.70
N ASP A 236 -9.73 -14.17 -10.29
CA ASP A 236 -9.44 -14.44 -8.88
C ASP A 236 -8.90 -13.17 -8.19
N TYR A 237 -8.89 -13.16 -6.86
CA TYR A 237 -8.36 -12.07 -6.06
C TYR A 237 -7.42 -12.57 -4.99
N ALA A 238 -6.33 -11.84 -4.76
CA ALA A 238 -5.37 -12.09 -3.68
C ALA A 238 -4.79 -10.75 -3.17
N GLU A 239 -4.22 -10.80 -1.98
CA GLU A 239 -3.56 -9.62 -1.37
C GLU A 239 -2.16 -9.99 -0.91
N ILE A 240 -1.21 -9.09 -1.16
CA ILE A 240 0.08 -9.04 -0.48
C ILE A 240 -0.02 -7.92 0.55
N GLU A 241 0.19 -8.27 1.82
CA GLU A 241 0.10 -7.32 2.91
C GLU A 241 1.47 -6.73 3.24
N SER A 242 1.51 -5.40 3.31
CA SER A 242 2.72 -4.68 3.76
C SER A 242 2.91 -4.78 5.28
N TYR A 243 1.81 -4.95 6.03
CA TYR A 243 1.87 -5.16 7.47
C TYR A 243 1.62 -6.63 7.80
N VAL A 244 2.51 -7.20 8.59
CA VAL A 244 2.45 -8.60 9.03
C VAL A 244 2.34 -8.70 10.54
N SER A 245 1.71 -9.77 11.02
CA SER A 245 1.61 -10.05 12.45
C SER A 245 2.97 -10.45 13.04
N VAL A 246 3.22 -9.95 14.25
CA VAL A 246 4.37 -10.32 15.09
C VAL A 246 3.91 -10.62 16.52
N ALA A 247 2.66 -11.03 16.70
CA ALA A 247 2.08 -11.34 18.00
C ALA A 247 2.71 -12.58 18.64
N GLU A 248 3.04 -13.58 17.80
CA GLU A 248 3.60 -14.86 18.25
C GLU A 248 5.11 -14.92 17.99
N VAL A 249 5.84 -15.68 18.83
CA VAL A 249 7.31 -15.79 18.72
C VAL A 249 7.76 -16.36 17.37
N ASP A 250 6.99 -17.28 16.81
CA ASP A 250 7.33 -17.87 15.51
C ASP A 250 7.14 -16.87 14.37
N GLU A 251 6.16 -15.97 14.46
CA GLU A 251 5.98 -14.85 13.51
C GLU A 251 7.15 -13.88 13.61
N GLN A 252 7.59 -13.54 14.84
CA GLN A 252 8.78 -12.70 15.05
C GLN A 252 10.04 -13.34 14.48
N LYS A 253 10.23 -14.67 14.64
CA LYS A 253 11.36 -15.39 14.03
C LYS A 253 11.33 -15.34 12.52
N THR A 254 10.15 -15.53 11.92
CA THR A 254 9.98 -15.47 10.47
C THR A 254 10.31 -14.08 9.93
N TRP A 255 9.79 -13.03 10.57
CA TRP A 255 10.14 -11.66 10.22
C TRP A 255 11.64 -11.36 10.38
N ALA A 256 12.22 -11.76 11.50
CA ALA A 256 13.64 -11.55 11.78
C ALA A 256 14.56 -12.28 10.79
N GLY A 257 14.21 -13.52 10.41
CA GLY A 257 14.90 -14.27 9.36
C GLY A 257 14.80 -13.59 7.99
N TYR A 258 13.64 -13.01 7.66
CA TYR A 258 13.48 -12.20 6.44
C TYR A 258 14.35 -10.95 6.44
N VAL A 259 14.40 -10.21 7.56
CA VAL A 259 15.28 -9.04 7.68
C VAL A 259 16.74 -9.43 7.54
N GLN A 260 17.16 -10.57 8.11
CA GLN A 260 18.53 -11.09 7.93
C GLN A 260 18.84 -11.43 6.48
N GLN A 261 17.92 -12.05 5.75
CA GLN A 261 18.10 -12.29 4.32
C GLN A 261 18.27 -10.98 3.56
N MET A 262 17.39 -10.01 3.81
CA MET A 262 17.43 -8.69 3.18
C MET A 262 18.75 -7.96 3.45
N ALA A 263 19.27 -8.04 4.67
CA ALA A 263 20.55 -7.45 5.04
C ALA A 263 21.73 -8.15 4.32
N GLN A 264 21.71 -9.50 4.25
CA GLN A 264 22.75 -10.26 3.54
C GLN A 264 22.79 -9.94 2.04
N GLU A 265 21.63 -9.78 1.38
CA GLU A 265 21.54 -9.38 -0.03
C GLU A 265 22.19 -8.02 -0.30
N GLN A 266 22.26 -7.16 0.73
CA GLN A 266 22.89 -5.84 0.68
C GLN A 266 24.32 -5.81 1.24
N ASN A 267 24.89 -6.95 1.61
CA ASN A 267 26.16 -7.09 2.30
C ASN A 267 26.22 -6.33 3.63
N ILE A 268 25.08 -6.31 4.36
CA ILE A 268 24.95 -5.72 5.68
C ILE A 268 24.86 -6.84 6.72
N GLU A 269 25.55 -6.67 7.83
CA GLU A 269 25.51 -7.56 8.98
C GLU A 269 24.77 -6.87 10.13
N LEU A 270 23.80 -7.56 10.72
CA LEU A 270 23.06 -7.09 11.89
C LEU A 270 23.41 -7.95 13.09
N ASP A 271 23.71 -7.33 14.21
CA ASP A 271 23.70 -8.00 15.49
C ASP A 271 22.26 -8.06 16.07
N PHE A 272 22.06 -8.80 17.14
CA PHE A 272 20.74 -8.91 17.78
C PHE A 272 20.22 -7.54 18.27
N SER A 273 21.11 -6.67 18.76
CA SER A 273 20.73 -5.36 19.26
C SER A 273 20.20 -4.46 18.13
N ALA A 274 20.83 -4.52 16.96
CA ALA A 274 20.41 -3.82 15.75
C ALA A 274 19.03 -4.32 15.27
N LEU A 275 18.85 -5.63 15.21
CA LEU A 275 17.60 -6.25 14.81
C LEU A 275 16.45 -5.89 15.78
N ASN A 276 16.70 -5.96 17.09
CA ASN A 276 15.72 -5.57 18.10
C ASN A 276 15.36 -4.08 18.02
N LYS A 277 16.36 -3.23 17.76
CA LYS A 277 16.11 -1.80 17.59
C LYS A 277 15.27 -1.49 16.35
N LEU A 278 15.59 -2.13 15.23
CA LEU A 278 14.78 -2.02 14.02
C LEU A 278 13.34 -2.46 14.27
N TYR A 279 13.14 -3.58 14.97
CA TYR A 279 11.83 -4.06 15.38
C TYR A 279 11.06 -3.00 16.18
N GLN A 280 11.68 -2.41 17.21
CA GLN A 280 11.08 -1.36 18.03
C GLN A 280 10.65 -0.14 17.21
N LEU A 281 11.49 0.29 16.25
CA LEU A 281 11.20 1.43 15.40
C LEU A 281 10.02 1.17 14.46
N LEU A 282 9.95 -0.03 13.89
CA LEU A 282 8.87 -0.40 12.98
C LEU A 282 7.53 -0.65 13.70
N VAL A 283 7.56 -1.20 14.92
CA VAL A 283 6.36 -1.29 15.78
C VAL A 283 5.87 0.10 16.17
N ARG A 284 6.80 1.00 16.51
CA ARG A 284 6.44 2.40 16.79
C ARG A 284 5.79 3.09 15.59
N GLU A 285 6.26 2.78 14.38
CA GLU A 285 5.70 3.34 13.15
C GLU A 285 4.30 2.80 12.84
N SER A 286 4.06 1.52 13.10
CA SER A 286 2.74 0.90 12.87
C SER A 286 1.69 1.35 13.88
N GLU A 287 2.11 1.93 15.01
CA GLU A 287 1.26 2.26 16.17
C GLU A 287 0.52 1.04 16.76
N ASP A 288 0.91 -0.16 16.35
CA ASP A 288 0.36 -1.42 16.85
C ASP A 288 1.49 -2.39 17.22
N ARG A 289 1.54 -2.79 18.51
CA ARG A 289 2.59 -3.68 19.01
C ARG A 289 2.60 -5.09 18.39
N PHE A 290 1.56 -5.46 17.68
CA PHE A 290 1.39 -6.77 17.06
C PHE A 290 1.53 -6.75 15.54
N LEU A 291 1.70 -5.57 14.95
CA LEU A 291 1.86 -5.39 13.52
C LEU A 291 3.19 -4.68 13.19
N ILE A 292 3.80 -5.09 12.11
CA ILE A 292 5.05 -4.51 11.64
C ILE A 292 5.03 -4.35 10.12
N ASN A 293 5.60 -3.26 9.63
CA ASN A 293 5.75 -3.09 8.19
C ASN A 293 6.88 -3.99 7.67
N ALA A 294 6.54 -4.88 6.75
CA ALA A 294 7.46 -5.83 6.11
C ALA A 294 7.68 -5.51 4.62
N SER A 295 7.35 -4.28 4.17
CA SER A 295 7.58 -3.85 2.79
C SER A 295 9.06 -4.05 2.42
N PRO A 296 9.35 -4.81 1.35
CA PRO A 296 10.73 -5.06 0.91
C PRO A 296 11.49 -3.79 0.58
N LEU A 297 10.85 -2.85 -0.12
CA LEU A 297 11.47 -1.58 -0.48
C LEU A 297 11.82 -0.76 0.75
N LYS A 298 10.88 -0.62 1.67
CA LYS A 298 11.08 0.14 2.90
C LYS A 298 12.19 -0.44 3.78
N LEU A 299 12.19 -1.75 4.00
CA LEU A 299 13.24 -2.41 4.77
C LEU A 299 14.62 -2.24 4.10
N LYS A 300 14.65 -2.37 2.78
CA LYS A 300 15.87 -2.13 2.02
C LYS A 300 16.38 -0.71 2.18
N GLU A 301 15.51 0.28 2.10
CA GLU A 301 15.86 1.69 2.30
C GLU A 301 16.38 1.95 3.73
N ILE A 302 15.71 1.44 4.76
CA ILE A 302 16.13 1.63 6.16
C ILE A 302 17.52 1.03 6.39
N LEU A 303 17.78 -0.17 5.89
CA LEU A 303 19.09 -0.83 6.01
C LEU A 303 20.18 -0.05 5.29
N GLN A 304 19.91 0.41 4.05
CA GLN A 304 20.86 1.20 3.27
C GLN A 304 21.12 2.58 3.89
N ASP A 305 20.08 3.23 4.38
CA ASP A 305 20.21 4.53 5.06
C ASP A 305 21.10 4.41 6.30
N ALA A 306 20.86 3.39 7.14
CA ALA A 306 21.67 3.16 8.34
C ALA A 306 23.13 2.85 7.99
N SER A 307 23.37 1.98 7.00
CA SER A 307 24.71 1.63 6.54
C SER A 307 25.44 2.83 5.92
N THR A 308 24.73 3.63 5.13
CA THR A 308 25.30 4.82 4.46
C THR A 308 25.64 5.90 5.48
N PHE A 309 24.73 6.16 6.45
CA PHE A 309 24.95 7.16 7.48
C PHE A 309 26.09 6.78 8.43
N ALA A 310 26.15 5.52 8.85
CA ALA A 310 27.19 5.01 9.73
C ALA A 310 28.53 4.74 9.01
N GLU A 311 28.56 4.81 7.67
CA GLU A 311 29.74 4.50 6.84
C GLU A 311 30.34 3.11 7.13
N LYS A 312 29.49 2.14 7.47
CA LYS A 312 29.90 0.75 7.80
C LYS A 312 28.85 -0.27 7.40
N THR A 313 29.25 -1.52 7.30
CA THR A 313 28.37 -2.64 6.91
C THR A 313 27.86 -3.46 8.10
N THR A 314 28.51 -3.41 9.26
CA THR A 314 28.04 -4.07 10.48
C THR A 314 27.30 -3.04 11.34
N LEU A 315 25.97 -3.19 11.46
CA LEU A 315 25.09 -2.23 12.13
C LEU A 315 24.75 -2.66 13.54
N SER A 316 24.64 -1.67 14.43
CA SER A 316 24.24 -1.80 15.83
C SER A 316 22.93 -1.06 16.11
N ALA A 317 22.38 -1.19 17.31
CA ALA A 317 21.21 -0.45 17.74
C ALA A 317 21.40 1.07 17.67
N GLU A 318 22.60 1.55 17.98
CA GLU A 318 22.92 2.99 17.95
C GLU A 318 22.82 3.56 16.54
N ASP A 319 23.25 2.83 15.51
CA ASP A 319 23.19 3.27 14.12
C ASP A 319 21.74 3.49 13.64
N PHE A 320 20.82 2.60 14.03
CA PHE A 320 19.40 2.77 13.72
C PHE A 320 18.79 3.94 14.51
N GLU A 321 19.17 4.15 15.76
CA GLU A 321 18.69 5.30 16.51
C GLU A 321 19.19 6.61 15.91
N GLU A 322 20.47 6.69 15.58
CA GLU A 322 21.09 7.90 15.01
C GLU A 322 20.46 8.27 13.67
N ILE A 323 20.29 7.32 12.73
CA ILE A 323 19.63 7.62 11.45
C ILE A 323 18.17 8.00 11.63
N PHE A 324 17.45 7.38 12.57
CA PHE A 324 16.08 7.73 12.88
C PHE A 324 15.98 9.18 13.40
N GLN A 325 16.84 9.57 14.32
CA GLN A 325 16.89 10.96 14.83
C GLN A 325 17.28 11.95 13.73
N GLN A 326 18.24 11.57 12.86
CA GLN A 326 18.63 12.41 11.73
C GLN A 326 17.45 12.65 10.76
N LYS A 327 16.68 11.61 10.45
CA LYS A 327 15.48 11.74 9.62
C LYS A 327 14.42 12.63 10.27
N LEU A 328 14.18 12.49 11.56
CA LEU A 328 13.29 13.38 12.29
C LEU A 328 13.74 14.83 12.23
N ALA A 329 15.05 15.08 12.33
CA ALA A 329 15.60 16.44 12.23
C ALA A 329 15.45 17.04 10.81
N GLN A 330 15.51 16.25 9.76
CA GLN A 330 15.37 16.74 8.37
C GLN A 330 14.04 17.44 8.10
N TYR A 331 12.95 17.00 8.73
CA TYR A 331 11.62 17.58 8.56
C TYR A 331 10.97 18.04 9.86
N GLY A 332 11.75 18.13 10.94
CA GLY A 332 11.27 18.53 12.27
C GLY A 332 11.05 20.02 12.47
N PHE A 333 11.48 20.88 11.56
CA PHE A 333 11.46 22.33 11.72
C PHE A 333 10.09 22.90 12.13
N LEU A 334 9.03 22.50 11.43
CA LEU A 334 7.68 22.96 11.73
C LEU A 334 7.22 22.55 13.14
N LYS A 335 7.50 21.31 13.53
CA LYS A 335 7.22 20.78 14.86
C LYS A 335 7.98 21.54 15.95
N GLU A 336 9.28 21.75 15.73
CA GLU A 336 10.13 22.49 16.67
C GLU A 336 9.66 23.94 16.83
N GLN A 337 9.27 24.60 15.74
CA GLN A 337 8.73 25.93 15.77
C GLN A 337 7.41 26.01 16.56
N THR A 338 6.47 25.11 16.29
CA THR A 338 5.20 25.02 17.02
C THR A 338 5.44 24.81 18.52
N TYR A 339 6.36 23.93 18.89
CA TYR A 339 6.68 23.71 20.30
C TYR A 339 7.41 24.90 20.93
N ALA A 340 8.25 25.60 20.17
CA ALA A 340 8.89 26.82 20.64
C ALA A 340 7.85 27.94 20.91
N ASP A 341 6.82 28.07 20.09
CA ASP A 341 5.73 29.05 20.28
C ASP A 341 4.96 28.74 21.56
N ILE A 342 4.72 27.48 21.90
CA ILE A 342 4.12 27.08 23.17
C ILE A 342 5.06 27.40 24.35
N LEU A 343 6.34 27.04 24.26
CA LEU A 343 7.32 27.26 25.30
C LEU A 343 7.61 28.74 25.53
N ASN A 344 7.46 29.56 24.48
CA ASN A 344 7.60 31.04 24.57
C ASN A 344 6.28 31.74 24.93
N GLU A 345 5.26 31.01 25.35
CA GLU A 345 3.95 31.52 25.76
C GLU A 345 3.21 32.32 24.66
N GLN A 346 3.54 32.07 23.38
CA GLN A 346 2.80 32.65 22.24
C GLN A 346 1.51 31.90 21.99
N VAL A 347 1.56 30.57 22.20
CA VAL A 347 0.38 29.71 22.25
C VAL A 347 0.13 29.34 23.71
N TYR A 348 -1.06 29.63 24.17
CA TYR A 348 -1.38 29.53 25.59
C TYR A 348 -1.87 28.13 25.96
N VAL A 349 -1.08 27.40 26.73
CA VAL A 349 -1.42 26.09 27.28
C VAL A 349 -1.18 26.11 28.79
N GLU A 350 -2.25 25.96 29.56
CA GLU A 350 -2.13 25.92 31.03
C GLU A 350 -1.78 24.47 31.47
N THR A 351 -0.70 24.35 32.23
CA THR A 351 -0.20 23.04 32.70
C THR A 351 -0.30 22.85 34.20
N GLN A 352 -0.76 23.88 34.97
CA GLN A 352 -0.83 23.85 36.41
C GLN A 352 -2.15 24.46 36.90
N GLY A 353 -2.60 24.00 38.06
CA GLY A 353 -3.80 24.50 38.69
C GLY A 353 -5.08 23.83 38.21
N GLU A 354 -6.23 24.40 38.56
CA GLU A 354 -7.57 23.96 38.20
C GLU A 354 -8.35 25.17 37.66
N ILE A 355 -8.96 25.01 36.50
CA ILE A 355 -9.76 26.06 35.86
C ILE A 355 -11.08 25.42 35.41
N VAL A 356 -12.20 26.04 35.81
CA VAL A 356 -13.54 25.63 35.38
C VAL A 356 -13.80 26.16 33.96
N GLY A 357 -14.32 25.32 33.09
CA GLY A 357 -14.66 25.67 31.71
C GLY A 357 -13.45 25.76 30.79
N GLN A 358 -12.33 25.12 31.14
CA GLN A 358 -11.16 24.99 30.28
C GLN A 358 -10.52 23.60 30.40
N ILE A 359 -10.03 23.06 29.31
CA ILE A 359 -9.27 21.81 29.26
C ILE A 359 -8.27 21.87 28.11
N ASN A 360 -7.14 21.19 28.27
CA ASN A 360 -6.23 20.99 27.16
C ASN A 360 -6.69 19.76 26.35
N GLY A 361 -7.03 19.96 25.09
CA GLY A 361 -7.19 18.92 24.09
C GLY A 361 -5.87 18.59 23.43
N LEU A 362 -5.84 17.52 22.64
CA LEU A 362 -4.73 17.17 21.77
C LEU A 362 -5.24 17.12 20.34
N SER A 363 -4.50 17.75 19.44
CA SER A 363 -4.74 17.70 17.99
C SER A 363 -3.53 17.13 17.27
N VAL A 364 -3.77 16.53 16.12
CA VAL A 364 -2.73 16.07 15.19
C VAL A 364 -2.70 17.03 14.04
N ILE A 365 -1.51 17.56 13.74
CA ILE A 365 -1.30 18.48 12.64
C ILE A 365 -0.64 17.74 11.49
N GLU A 366 -1.23 17.89 10.31
CA GLU A 366 -0.68 17.45 9.04
C GLU A 366 -0.53 18.66 8.11
N TYR A 367 0.66 18.83 7.54
CA TYR A 367 0.90 19.89 6.56
C TYR A 367 0.84 19.33 5.13
N PRO A 368 -0.07 19.81 4.28
CA PRO A 368 -0.14 19.36 2.88
C PRO A 368 1.20 19.49 2.15
N GLY A 369 1.59 18.42 1.45
CA GLY A 369 2.84 18.39 0.69
C GLY A 369 4.10 18.09 1.51
N THR A 370 3.95 17.75 2.77
CA THR A 370 5.05 17.31 3.64
C THR A 370 4.75 15.96 4.28
N PRO A 371 5.76 15.15 4.63
CA PRO A 371 5.54 13.90 5.38
C PRO A 371 5.44 14.16 6.90
N VAL A 372 5.13 15.40 7.32
CA VAL A 372 5.16 15.83 8.71
C VAL A 372 3.79 15.66 9.33
N CYS A 373 3.74 14.86 10.39
CA CYS A 373 2.58 14.69 11.24
C CYS A 373 3.06 14.71 12.69
N PHE A 374 2.47 15.56 13.53
CA PHE A 374 2.80 15.62 14.95
C PHE A 374 1.62 16.12 15.78
N GLY A 375 1.64 15.77 17.08
CA GLY A 375 0.63 16.24 18.03
C GLY A 375 0.98 17.57 18.65
N GLU A 376 -0.03 18.41 18.86
CA GLU A 376 0.07 19.61 19.69
C GLU A 376 -1.08 19.70 20.68
N PRO A 377 -0.85 20.30 21.87
CA PRO A 377 -1.92 20.65 22.78
C PRO A 377 -2.67 21.88 22.26
N SER A 378 -3.98 21.88 22.39
CA SER A 378 -4.84 23.03 22.13
C SER A 378 -5.77 23.28 23.33
N ARG A 379 -5.98 24.53 23.70
CA ARG A 379 -6.88 24.86 24.78
C ARG A 379 -8.32 24.91 24.27
N ILE A 380 -9.19 24.16 24.94
CA ILE A 380 -10.63 24.17 24.69
C ILE A 380 -11.30 24.90 25.85
N SER A 381 -12.11 25.90 25.56
CA SER A 381 -12.85 26.66 26.54
C SER A 381 -14.35 26.56 26.28
N CYS A 382 -15.11 26.51 27.38
CA CYS A 382 -16.58 26.51 27.36
C CYS A 382 -17.12 27.55 28.30
N ILE A 383 -18.04 28.37 27.83
CA ILE A 383 -18.78 29.32 28.62
C ILE A 383 -20.23 28.88 28.69
N VAL A 384 -20.72 28.67 29.92
CA VAL A 384 -22.10 28.29 30.19
C VAL A 384 -22.86 29.51 30.75
N GLN A 385 -24.07 29.72 30.25
CA GLN A 385 -24.95 30.79 30.68
C GLN A 385 -26.43 30.33 30.69
N PHE A 386 -27.27 31.05 31.41
CA PHE A 386 -28.70 30.77 31.33
C PHE A 386 -29.21 30.95 29.90
N GLY A 387 -29.94 29.97 29.38
CA GLY A 387 -30.39 29.96 27.99
C GLY A 387 -31.39 28.84 27.69
N GLU A 388 -31.77 28.70 26.42
CA GLU A 388 -32.81 27.80 25.92
C GLU A 388 -32.28 26.44 25.46
N GLY A 389 -31.07 26.06 25.92
CA GLY A 389 -30.50 24.73 25.59
C GLY A 389 -29.66 24.70 24.32
N GLU A 390 -29.24 25.84 23.81
CA GLU A 390 -28.38 25.89 22.63
C GLU A 390 -26.90 25.64 23.02
N VAL A 391 -26.26 24.66 22.38
CA VAL A 391 -24.80 24.48 22.47
C VAL A 391 -24.19 24.95 21.16
N ILE A 392 -23.44 26.04 21.24
CA ILE A 392 -22.78 26.69 20.11
C ILE A 392 -21.35 26.16 20.03
N ASP A 393 -21.05 25.46 18.96
CA ASP A 393 -19.68 25.14 18.53
C ASP A 393 -19.21 26.26 17.60
N VAL A 394 -18.21 27.01 18.05
CA VAL A 394 -17.72 28.20 17.36
C VAL A 394 -17.04 27.82 16.04
N GLU A 395 -16.29 26.73 16.03
CA GLU A 395 -15.60 26.23 14.83
C GLU A 395 -16.60 25.84 13.74
N ARG A 396 -17.62 25.08 14.12
CA ARG A 396 -18.69 24.66 13.17
C ARG A 396 -19.48 25.85 12.63
N LYS A 397 -19.76 26.83 13.48
CA LYS A 397 -20.51 28.03 13.08
C LYS A 397 -19.72 28.88 12.07
N ASN A 398 -18.41 28.81 12.08
CA ASN A 398 -17.51 29.51 11.17
C ASN A 398 -16.96 28.65 10.02
N GLU A 399 -17.53 27.46 9.81
CA GLU A 399 -17.09 26.51 8.75
C GLU A 399 -15.63 26.06 8.93
N LEU A 400 -15.13 26.02 10.15
CA LEU A 400 -13.81 25.53 10.54
C LEU A 400 -13.86 24.13 11.15
N ALA A 401 -15.02 23.44 11.11
CA ALA A 401 -15.18 22.10 11.65
C ALA A 401 -15.78 21.13 10.63
N GLY A 402 -15.13 19.98 10.50
CA GLY A 402 -15.59 18.90 9.65
C GLY A 402 -16.80 18.13 10.20
N ASN A 403 -17.34 17.23 9.39
CA ASN A 403 -18.55 16.47 9.72
C ASN A 403 -18.35 15.47 10.87
N ILE A 404 -17.14 14.92 11.03
CA ILE A 404 -16.81 13.95 12.08
C ILE A 404 -16.73 14.67 13.42
N HIS A 405 -16.14 15.86 13.47
CA HIS A 405 -16.16 16.73 14.66
C HIS A 405 -17.60 17.06 15.08
N GLY A 406 -18.45 17.47 14.13
CA GLY A 406 -19.87 17.74 14.41
C GLY A 406 -20.63 16.55 14.99
N LYS A 407 -20.31 15.33 14.53
CA LYS A 407 -20.83 14.07 15.11
C LYS A 407 -20.36 13.88 16.55
N GLY A 408 -19.08 14.13 16.82
CA GLY A 408 -18.47 14.06 18.16
C GLY A 408 -19.17 15.01 19.15
N MET A 409 -19.42 16.25 18.74
CA MET A 409 -20.18 17.23 19.51
C MET A 409 -21.58 16.75 19.89
N MET A 410 -22.33 16.18 18.94
CA MET A 410 -23.66 15.64 19.22
C MET A 410 -23.63 14.48 20.21
N ILE A 411 -22.63 13.60 20.11
CA ILE A 411 -22.41 12.49 21.05
C ILE A 411 -22.09 13.01 22.45
N ALA A 412 -21.19 13.98 22.58
CA ALA A 412 -20.83 14.58 23.87
C ALA A 412 -22.04 15.22 24.53
N GLN A 413 -22.86 15.97 23.79
CA GLN A 413 -24.09 16.58 24.28
C GLN A 413 -25.12 15.54 24.74
N ALA A 414 -25.30 14.47 23.96
CA ALA A 414 -26.21 13.39 24.33
C ALA A 414 -25.76 12.64 25.59
N CYS A 415 -24.44 12.38 25.71
CA CYS A 415 -23.85 11.78 26.90
C CYS A 415 -24.04 12.68 28.14
N LEU A 416 -23.82 13.98 28.02
CA LEU A 416 -24.01 14.94 29.09
C LEU A 416 -25.46 14.92 29.60
N SER A 417 -26.42 14.98 28.70
CA SER A 417 -27.85 14.94 29.04
C SER A 417 -28.22 13.64 29.77
N ASN A 418 -27.68 12.52 29.34
CA ASN A 418 -27.95 11.20 29.94
C ASN A 418 -27.31 11.04 31.32
N ILE A 419 -26.05 11.46 31.50
CA ILE A 419 -25.30 11.30 32.76
C ILE A 419 -25.87 12.20 33.86
N LEU A 420 -26.28 13.41 33.48
CA LEU A 420 -26.84 14.37 34.43
C LEU A 420 -28.35 14.24 34.59
N ASP A 421 -28.99 13.25 33.96
CA ASP A 421 -30.46 13.05 33.97
C ASP A 421 -31.23 14.32 33.63
N LEU A 422 -30.74 15.05 32.63
CA LEU A 422 -31.32 16.30 32.17
C LEU A 422 -32.52 16.08 31.27
N PRO A 423 -33.48 16.99 31.22
CA PRO A 423 -34.57 16.94 30.27
C PRO A 423 -34.05 17.02 28.82
N SER A 424 -34.88 16.67 27.87
CA SER A 424 -34.50 16.69 26.44
C SER A 424 -33.99 18.05 25.94
N GLN A 425 -34.33 19.12 26.62
CA GLN A 425 -33.81 20.46 26.41
C GLN A 425 -32.89 20.85 27.59
N LEU A 426 -31.66 21.21 27.31
CA LEU A 426 -30.73 21.67 28.35
C LEU A 426 -31.23 22.95 29.00
N PRO A 427 -31.15 23.09 30.33
CA PRO A 427 -31.58 24.31 31.04
C PRO A 427 -30.60 25.47 30.96
N PHE A 428 -29.59 25.36 30.09
CA PHE A 428 -28.53 26.35 29.91
C PHE A 428 -28.10 26.37 28.43
N SER A 429 -27.49 27.45 28.01
CA SER A 429 -26.78 27.52 26.73
C SER A 429 -25.27 27.52 26.99
N ALA A 430 -24.52 26.90 26.10
CA ALA A 430 -23.08 26.80 26.18
C ALA A 430 -22.43 27.28 24.88
N SER A 431 -21.25 27.88 24.97
CA SER A 431 -20.43 28.22 23.81
C SER A 431 -19.05 27.62 23.99
N LEU A 432 -18.66 26.78 23.05
CA LEU A 432 -17.40 26.03 23.02
C LEU A 432 -16.49 26.56 21.93
N VAL A 433 -15.20 26.72 22.24
CA VAL A 433 -14.18 27.20 21.30
C VAL A 433 -12.85 26.50 21.52
N PHE A 434 -12.18 26.19 20.42
CA PHE A 434 -10.77 25.79 20.43
C PHE A 434 -9.91 27.06 20.29
N GLU A 435 -9.35 27.47 21.37
CA GLU A 435 -8.61 28.75 21.41
C GLU A 435 -7.34 28.67 20.55
N GLN A 436 -7.04 29.76 19.83
CA GLN A 436 -5.88 29.92 18.97
C GLN A 436 -5.79 28.85 17.83
N SER A 437 -6.90 28.18 17.50
CA SER A 437 -7.00 27.33 16.32
C SER A 437 -7.54 28.14 15.14
N TYR A 438 -6.82 28.14 14.02
CA TYR A 438 -7.17 28.89 12.81
C TYR A 438 -7.29 27.96 11.58
N GLY A 439 -7.04 26.68 11.75
CA GLY A 439 -7.22 25.64 10.74
C GLY A 439 -8.53 24.89 10.88
N GLU A 440 -8.86 24.08 9.89
CA GLU A 440 -10.01 23.18 9.97
C GLU A 440 -9.75 22.07 11.01
N ILE A 441 -10.74 21.85 11.88
CA ILE A 441 -10.74 20.78 12.88
C ILE A 441 -11.67 19.69 12.40
N ASP A 442 -11.22 18.44 12.30
CA ASP A 442 -12.08 17.28 12.08
C ASP A 442 -11.68 16.13 13.00
N GLY A 443 -12.58 15.13 13.13
CA GLY A 443 -12.40 14.01 14.04
C GLY A 443 -13.28 14.10 15.28
N ASP A 444 -13.57 12.95 15.88
CA ASP A 444 -14.38 12.82 17.09
C ASP A 444 -13.54 12.53 18.35
N SER A 445 -12.21 12.52 18.23
CA SER A 445 -11.26 12.25 19.34
C SER A 445 -11.35 13.28 20.48
N ALA A 446 -11.73 14.52 20.18
CA ALA A 446 -11.93 15.59 21.16
C ALA A 446 -13.22 15.45 21.98
N SER A 447 -14.11 14.49 21.69
CA SER A 447 -15.43 14.36 22.33
C SER A 447 -15.36 14.26 23.85
N LEU A 448 -14.35 13.56 24.40
CA LEU A 448 -14.15 13.47 25.85
C LEU A 448 -13.73 14.79 26.46
N ALA A 449 -12.83 15.53 25.82
CA ALA A 449 -12.41 16.86 26.28
C ALA A 449 -13.59 17.85 26.23
N ILE A 450 -14.37 17.82 25.15
CA ILE A 450 -15.60 18.62 24.98
C ILE A 450 -16.63 18.28 26.04
N PHE A 451 -16.77 17.02 26.39
CA PHE A 451 -17.69 16.60 27.47
C PHE A 451 -17.25 17.10 28.86
N CYS A 452 -15.93 17.15 29.12
CA CYS A 452 -15.38 17.49 30.40
C CYS A 452 -15.28 19.01 30.66
N VAL A 453 -15.21 19.82 29.61
CA VAL A 453 -15.10 21.26 29.71
C VAL A 453 -16.45 21.92 30.04
#